data_eea1ba173f158f6d54e103643ae1e027
#
_entry.id   eea1ba173f158f6d54e103643ae1e027
#
_cell.length_a   1.000
_cell.length_b   1.000
_cell.length_c   1.000
_cell.angle_alpha   90.00
_cell.angle_beta   90.00
_cell.angle_gamma   90.00
#
_symmetry.space_group_name_H-M   'P 1'
#
loop_
_entity.id
_entity.type
_entity.pdbx_description
1 polymer ?
#
loop_
_entity_poly.entity_id
_entity_poly.type
_entity_poly.pdbx_seq_one_letter_code
_entity_poly.pdbx_strand_id
1 'polypeptide(L)'
;MGAEQRQIPARSCVLCRNRRQKDVLFRIVRTPEGDIVFDKTGKLNGRGAYVCRDDGCWDDDVSRGKLQAALKIDIDDSAFKLLYRSINSVIDE
;
A
#
# COMPACT_ATOMS: atom_id res chain seq x y z
N MET A 1 -4.41 4.89 32.65
CA MET A 1 -4.40 5.08 32.28
C MET A 1 -3.93 5.16 31.20
N GLY A 2 -3.70 5.69 30.86
CA GLY A 2 -3.52 6.04 29.62
C GLY A 2 -2.94 5.10 28.77
N ALA A 3 -2.30 4.32 29.28
CA ALA A 3 -1.59 3.53 28.46
C ALA A 3 -2.42 2.90 27.55
N GLU A 4 -3.54 2.85 27.85
CA GLU A 4 -4.24 2.22 27.04
C GLU A 4 -4.53 2.85 25.90
N GLN A 5 -4.13 3.90 25.66
CA GLN A 5 -4.30 4.43 24.51
C GLN A 5 -3.46 3.84 23.57
N ARG A 6 -3.73 2.84 22.94
CA ARG A 6 -3.08 2.38 21.87
C ARG A 6 -3.33 3.23 20.76
N GLN A 7 -2.45 4.04 20.36
CA GLN A 7 -2.58 4.85 19.25
C GLN A 7 -2.18 4.10 18.04
N ILE A 8 -3.05 4.01 17.06
CA ILE A 8 -2.74 3.39 15.79
C ILE A 8 -1.84 4.34 15.02
N PRO A 9 -0.67 3.93 14.59
CA PRO A 9 0.23 4.82 13.88
C PRO A 9 -0.38 5.38 12.61
N ALA A 10 -0.11 6.65 12.33
CA ALA A 10 -0.54 7.28 11.12
C ALA A 10 0.49 7.05 10.01
N ARG A 11 0.02 6.89 8.79
CA ARG A 11 0.87 6.75 7.63
C ARG A 11 0.29 7.62 6.52
N SER A 12 1.09 7.91 5.53
CA SER A 12 0.63 8.70 4.40
C SER A 12 0.42 7.80 3.20
N CYS A 13 -0.68 7.99 2.49
CA CYS A 13 -0.89 7.31 1.22
C CYS A 13 0.13 7.84 0.24
N VAL A 14 0.89 6.96 -0.42
CA VAL A 14 1.93 7.39 -1.35
C VAL A 14 1.31 7.95 -2.63
N LEU A 15 0.03 7.74 -2.88
CA LEU A 15 -0.62 8.21 -4.09
C LEU A 15 -1.21 9.62 -3.92
N CYS A 16 -1.88 9.89 -2.83
CA CYS A 16 -2.53 11.19 -2.61
C CYS A 16 -1.91 12.00 -1.48
N ARG A 17 -1.00 11.40 -0.75
CA ARG A 17 -0.29 12.05 0.34
C ARG A 17 -1.12 12.40 1.56
N ASN A 18 -2.36 11.98 1.63
CA ASN A 18 -3.17 12.20 2.83
C ASN A 18 -2.70 11.29 3.96
N ARG A 19 -2.66 11.84 5.16
CA ARG A 19 -2.31 11.05 6.34
C ARG A 19 -3.55 10.39 6.86
N ARG A 20 -3.47 9.13 7.19
CA ARG A 20 -4.57 8.36 7.75
C ARG A 20 -4.03 7.34 8.74
N GLN A 21 -4.87 6.81 9.57
CA GLN A 21 -4.47 5.72 10.44
C GLN A 21 -4.15 4.51 9.60
N LYS A 22 -3.12 3.77 9.98
CA LYS A 22 -2.63 2.68 9.19
C LYS A 22 -3.68 1.59 8.95
N ASP A 23 -4.65 1.43 9.84
CA ASP A 23 -5.68 0.40 9.72
C ASP A 23 -6.69 0.71 8.60
N VAL A 24 -6.72 1.93 8.07
CA VAL A 24 -7.60 2.26 6.95
C VAL A 24 -6.82 2.40 5.65
N LEU A 25 -5.58 1.93 5.64
CA LEU A 25 -4.75 1.93 4.44
C LEU A 25 -4.37 0.50 4.10
N PHE A 26 -4.09 0.26 2.83
CA PHE A 26 -3.52 -1.00 2.41
C PHE A 26 -2.00 -0.88 2.42
N ARG A 27 -1.31 -1.95 2.73
CA ARG A 27 0.15 -1.99 2.71
C ARG A 27 0.61 -2.80 1.51
N ILE A 28 1.48 -2.20 0.69
CA ILE A 28 2.12 -2.86 -0.43
C ILE A 28 3.57 -3.08 -0.04
N VAL A 29 4.12 -4.25 -0.25
CA VAL A 29 5.47 -4.59 0.21
C VAL A 29 6.33 -5.07 -0.94
N ARG A 30 7.57 -4.59 -0.98
CA ARG A 30 8.61 -5.22 -1.78
C ARG A 30 9.32 -6.19 -0.86
N THR A 31 9.17 -7.48 -1.13
CA THR A 31 9.77 -8.51 -0.27
C THR A 31 11.29 -8.52 -0.44
N PRO A 32 12.03 -9.14 0.47
CA PRO A 32 13.48 -9.27 0.31
C PRO A 32 13.87 -9.99 -0.99
N GLU A 33 12.99 -10.81 -1.53
CA GLU A 33 13.24 -11.51 -2.79
C GLU A 33 12.96 -10.63 -4.01
N GLY A 34 12.43 -9.44 -3.80
CA GLY A 34 12.17 -8.53 -4.90
C GLY A 34 10.76 -8.61 -5.48
N ASP A 35 9.86 -9.31 -4.83
CA ASP A 35 8.49 -9.39 -5.28
C ASP A 35 7.65 -8.25 -4.72
N ILE A 36 6.64 -7.84 -5.48
CA ILE A 36 5.72 -6.80 -5.02
C ILE A 36 4.42 -7.49 -4.67
N VAL A 37 3.99 -7.36 -3.43
CA VAL A 37 2.78 -8.03 -2.98
C VAL A 37 1.90 -7.12 -2.14
N PHE A 38 0.61 -7.43 -2.11
CA PHE A 38 -0.33 -6.76 -1.24
C PHE A 38 -0.29 -7.50 0.08
N ASP A 39 0.11 -6.82 1.14
CA ASP A 39 0.29 -7.44 2.46
C ASP A 39 -0.97 -7.28 3.27
N LYS A 40 -1.82 -8.28 3.28
CA LYS A 40 -3.07 -8.25 4.04
C LYS A 40 -2.83 -8.28 5.54
N THR A 41 -1.74 -8.88 5.98
CA THR A 41 -1.50 -9.04 7.42
C THR A 41 -0.79 -7.84 8.03
N GLY A 42 -0.10 -7.05 7.20
CA GLY A 42 0.72 -5.95 7.68
C GLY A 42 2.02 -6.40 8.34
N LYS A 43 2.36 -7.69 8.22
CA LYS A 43 3.52 -8.23 8.92
C LYS A 43 4.61 -8.77 8.02
N LEU A 44 4.45 -8.68 6.71
CA LEU A 44 5.47 -9.19 5.81
C LEU A 44 6.73 -8.34 5.88
N ASN A 45 7.87 -8.99 5.82
CA ASN A 45 9.14 -8.31 5.82
C ASN A 45 9.39 -7.65 4.48
N GLY A 46 10.03 -6.52 4.50
CA GLY A 46 10.41 -5.81 3.30
C GLY A 46 10.07 -4.34 3.39
N ARG A 47 10.29 -3.63 2.27
CA ARG A 47 9.99 -2.21 2.24
C ARG A 47 8.51 -2.03 1.95
N GLY A 48 7.82 -1.30 2.78
CA GLY A 48 6.38 -1.10 2.66
C GLY A 48 5.99 0.28 2.19
N ALA A 49 4.87 0.36 1.50
CA ALA A 49 4.24 1.63 1.13
C ALA A 49 2.75 1.49 1.43
N TYR A 50 2.14 2.56 1.90
CA TYR A 50 0.73 2.55 2.24
C TYR A 50 -0.08 3.28 1.18
N VAL A 51 -1.25 2.78 0.85
CA VAL A 51 -2.15 3.38 -0.13
C VAL A 51 -3.57 3.38 0.43
N CYS A 52 -4.37 4.33 -0.02
CA CYS A 52 -5.76 4.40 0.42
C CYS A 52 -6.54 3.19 -0.03
N ARG A 53 -7.55 2.83 0.75
CA ARG A 53 -8.47 1.78 0.33
C ARG A 53 -9.45 2.28 -0.72
N ASP A 54 -9.49 3.59 -0.92
CA ASP A 54 -10.39 4.20 -1.87
C ASP A 54 -9.75 4.13 -3.26
N ASP A 55 -10.40 3.46 -4.20
CA ASP A 55 -9.84 3.32 -5.53
C ASP A 55 -9.81 4.64 -6.30
N GLY A 56 -10.50 5.66 -5.85
CA GLY A 56 -10.41 6.97 -6.46
C GLY A 56 -9.04 7.60 -6.36
N CYS A 57 -8.18 7.04 -5.51
CA CYS A 57 -6.82 7.51 -5.35
C CYS A 57 -5.91 6.94 -6.43
N TRP A 58 -6.32 5.93 -7.16
CA TRP A 58 -5.48 5.22 -8.12
C TRP A 58 -5.61 5.78 -9.54
N ASP A 59 -4.47 5.98 -10.18
CA ASP A 59 -4.41 6.41 -11.57
C ASP A 59 -3.31 5.56 -12.18
N ASP A 60 -3.61 4.81 -13.23
CA ASP A 60 -2.72 3.78 -13.72
C ASP A 60 -1.26 4.19 -13.87
N ASP A 61 -0.98 5.22 -14.59
CA ASP A 61 0.40 5.60 -14.84
C ASP A 61 1.02 6.31 -13.65
N VAL A 62 0.30 7.23 -13.03
CA VAL A 62 0.80 8.04 -11.94
C VAL A 62 1.00 7.16 -10.71
N SER A 63 0.05 6.28 -10.43
CA SER A 63 0.13 5.40 -9.25
C SER A 63 1.30 4.44 -9.36
N ARG A 64 1.51 3.86 -10.53
CA ARG A 64 2.63 2.95 -10.74
C ARG A 64 3.95 3.68 -10.48
N GLY A 65 4.11 4.88 -11.03
CA GLY A 65 5.33 5.66 -10.82
C GLY A 65 5.58 6.00 -9.37
N LYS A 66 4.52 6.36 -8.64
CA LYS A 66 4.65 6.69 -7.23
C LYS A 66 5.02 5.47 -6.38
N LEU A 67 4.45 4.32 -6.71
CA LEU A 67 4.79 3.09 -6.01
C LEU A 67 6.23 2.66 -6.32
N GLN A 68 6.67 2.79 -7.57
CA GLN A 68 8.05 2.49 -7.93
C GLN A 68 9.02 3.36 -7.13
N ALA A 69 8.72 4.63 -6.99
CA ALA A 69 9.58 5.55 -6.22
C ALA A 69 9.56 5.18 -4.73
N ALA A 70 8.42 4.86 -4.18
CA ALA A 70 8.30 4.55 -2.75
C ALA A 70 8.97 3.23 -2.41
N LEU A 71 8.83 2.23 -3.27
CA LEU A 71 9.38 0.90 -3.01
C LEU A 71 10.76 0.70 -3.60
N LYS A 72 11.22 1.68 -4.38
CA LYS A 72 12.56 1.65 -4.99
C LYS A 72 12.80 0.42 -5.84
N ILE A 73 11.82 0.08 -6.65
CA ILE A 73 11.92 -1.05 -7.55
C ILE A 73 11.05 -0.76 -8.77
N ASP A 74 11.42 -1.26 -9.92
CA ASP A 74 10.61 -1.10 -11.11
C ASP A 74 9.40 -2.01 -11.01
N ILE A 75 8.25 -1.52 -11.41
CA ILE A 75 7.02 -2.29 -11.43
C ILE A 75 6.49 -2.23 -12.84
N ASP A 76 6.47 -3.35 -13.55
CA ASP A 76 5.97 -3.34 -14.90
C ASP A 76 4.44 -3.31 -14.89
N ASP A 77 3.88 -3.12 -16.07
CA ASP A 77 2.44 -2.95 -16.21
C ASP A 77 1.67 -4.18 -15.76
N SER A 78 2.18 -5.37 -16.05
CA SER A 78 1.54 -6.61 -15.64
C SER A 78 1.52 -6.77 -14.12
N ALA A 79 2.64 -6.50 -13.48
CA ALA A 79 2.72 -6.60 -12.01
C ALA A 79 1.81 -5.58 -11.35
N PHE A 80 1.74 -4.36 -11.91
CA PHE A 80 0.88 -3.32 -11.36
C PHE A 80 -0.59 -3.71 -11.50
N LYS A 81 -0.99 -4.27 -12.62
CA LYS A 81 -2.37 -4.69 -12.84
C LYS A 81 -2.78 -5.80 -11.90
N LEU A 82 -1.89 -6.75 -11.64
CA LEU A 82 -2.16 -7.83 -10.69
C LEU A 82 -2.34 -7.28 -9.28
N LEU A 83 -1.52 -6.30 -8.91
CA LEU A 83 -1.61 -5.68 -7.61
C LEU A 83 -2.94 -4.95 -7.47
N TYR A 84 -3.32 -4.19 -8.47
CA TYR A 84 -4.56 -3.42 -8.46
C TYR A 84 -5.78 -4.37 -8.35
N ARG A 85 -5.73 -5.48 -9.04
CA ARG A 85 -6.79 -6.46 -8.93
C ARG A 85 -6.88 -7.05 -7.56
N SER A 86 -5.75 -7.34 -6.91
CA SER A 86 -5.72 -7.88 -5.56
C SER A 86 -6.37 -6.93 -4.57
N ILE A 87 -6.10 -5.63 -4.72
CA ILE A 87 -6.67 -4.62 -3.84
C ILE A 87 -8.17 -4.48 -4.08
N ASN A 88 -8.60 -4.46 -5.33
CA ASN A 88 -10.02 -4.33 -5.64
C ASN A 88 -10.82 -5.54 -5.17
N SER A 89 -10.23 -6.70 -5.19
CA SER A 89 -10.86 -7.90 -4.68
C SER A 89 -11.19 -7.77 -3.19
N VAL A 90 -10.32 -7.12 -2.43
CA VAL A 90 -10.55 -6.90 -1.00
C VAL A 90 -11.58 -5.79 -0.79
N ILE A 91 -11.54 -4.73 -1.60
CA ILE A 91 -12.49 -3.64 -1.47
C ILE A 91 -13.91 -4.14 -1.74
N ASP A 92 -14.07 -5.05 -2.69
CA ASP A 92 -15.38 -5.56 -3.05
C ASP A 92 -15.94 -6.55 -2.03
N GLU A 93 -15.19 -6.97 -1.11
CA GLU A 93 -15.68 -7.80 -0.04
C GLU A 93 -16.39 -6.97 1.00
#